data_c50a3daffc7fdb53a4f2e87bb26ac36a
#
_entry.id   c50a3daffc7fdb53a4f2e87bb26ac36a
#
_cell.length_a   1.000
_cell.length_b   1.000
_cell.length_c   1.000
_cell.angle_alpha   90.00
_cell.angle_beta   90.00
_cell.angle_gamma   90.00
#
_symmetry.space_group_name_H-M   'P 1'
#
loop_
_entity.id
_entity.type
_entity.pdbx_description
1 polymer ?
#
loop_
_entity_poly.entity_id
_entity_poly.type
_entity_poly.pdbx_seq_one_letter_code
_entity_poly.pdbx_strand_id
1 'polypeptide(L)'
;LPLGNESQLVLQAAVNSYEAALVAAGVDSDTIIYSAAMTTQSTTLVLNTVKSVMAAGVPQMVAAAQAGNPAIGVQDTGISVATVLTGMIPADLVPLYSAANYIRGSVTLPYYSGVPSAENPLAPVNDWWRARCDSGATLAGLAAANPAAIPAGPLDENDGFCMNFGLRDLSSVMAIDTERNLTKFNPIPATSAMLPIDVQMTTPDLAWANPVRASMGLPALEEPENGWPVAMLVHGITSSKEQMLPITGILSVF
;
A
#
# COMPACT_ATOMS: atom_id res chain seq x y z
N LEU A 1 -39.87 -20.30 -1.59
CA LEU A 1 -40.18 -20.45 -0.17
C LEU A 1 -39.84 -19.14 0.54
N PRO A 2 -40.74 -18.57 1.34
CA PRO A 2 -40.42 -17.36 2.11
C PRO A 2 -39.29 -17.68 3.11
N LEU A 3 -38.31 -16.81 3.17
CA LEU A 3 -37.21 -16.91 4.12
C LEU A 3 -37.67 -16.45 5.50
N GLY A 4 -37.13 -17.05 6.55
CA GLY A 4 -37.73 -17.00 7.89
C GLY A 4 -37.43 -15.75 8.72
N ASN A 5 -36.58 -14.81 8.26
CA ASN A 5 -36.30 -13.59 9.01
C ASN A 5 -36.23 -12.36 8.09
N GLU A 6 -36.34 -11.18 8.70
CA GLU A 6 -36.44 -9.89 8.00
C GLU A 6 -35.22 -9.62 7.08
N SER A 7 -34.00 -9.91 7.54
CA SER A 7 -32.79 -9.73 6.75
C SER A 7 -32.76 -10.63 5.50
N GLN A 8 -33.27 -11.85 5.63
CA GLN A 8 -33.37 -12.79 4.51
C GLN A 8 -34.45 -12.36 3.52
N LEU A 9 -35.55 -11.78 3.97
CA LEU A 9 -36.59 -11.24 3.09
C LEU A 9 -36.06 -10.04 2.27
N VAL A 10 -35.27 -9.16 2.87
CA VAL A 10 -34.61 -8.04 2.17
C VAL A 10 -33.66 -8.57 1.10
N LEU A 11 -32.84 -9.58 1.41
CA LEU A 11 -31.94 -10.20 0.45
C LEU A 11 -32.71 -10.87 -0.70
N GLN A 12 -33.79 -11.59 -0.36
CA GLN A 12 -34.65 -12.23 -1.37
C GLN A 12 -35.28 -11.19 -2.31
N ALA A 13 -35.76 -10.07 -1.77
CA ALA A 13 -36.34 -9.00 -2.56
C ALA A 13 -35.29 -8.37 -3.51
N ALA A 14 -34.05 -8.20 -3.05
CA ALA A 14 -32.94 -7.71 -3.88
C ALA A 14 -32.63 -8.69 -5.04
N VAL A 15 -32.50 -9.98 -4.75
CA VAL A 15 -32.25 -11.01 -5.78
C VAL A 15 -33.38 -11.03 -6.80
N ASN A 16 -34.64 -11.05 -6.34
CA ASN A 16 -35.79 -11.04 -7.25
C ASN A 16 -35.83 -9.79 -8.15
N SER A 17 -35.38 -8.62 -7.63
CA SER A 17 -35.32 -7.40 -8.44
C SER A 17 -34.27 -7.48 -9.54
N TYR A 18 -33.11 -8.14 -9.27
CA TYR A 18 -32.07 -8.36 -10.28
C TYR A 18 -32.49 -9.35 -11.34
N GLU A 19 -33.18 -10.44 -10.95
CA GLU A 19 -33.74 -11.39 -11.91
C GLU A 19 -34.79 -10.72 -12.81
N ALA A 20 -35.68 -9.91 -12.25
CA ALA A 20 -36.65 -9.15 -13.02
C ALA A 20 -35.97 -8.18 -14.03
N ALA A 21 -34.87 -7.54 -13.63
CA ALA A 21 -34.09 -6.67 -14.51
C ALA A 21 -33.42 -7.46 -15.67
N LEU A 22 -32.91 -8.66 -15.39
CA LEU A 22 -32.33 -9.53 -16.40
C LEU A 22 -33.39 -10.01 -17.40
N VAL A 23 -34.57 -10.40 -16.91
CA VAL A 23 -35.72 -10.80 -17.77
C VAL A 23 -36.15 -9.61 -18.63
N ALA A 24 -36.23 -8.41 -18.08
CA ALA A 24 -36.52 -7.20 -18.85
C ALA A 24 -35.47 -6.88 -19.93
N ALA A 25 -34.23 -7.33 -19.72
CA ALA A 25 -33.12 -7.23 -20.67
C ALA A 25 -33.11 -8.38 -21.71
N GLY A 26 -34.09 -9.28 -21.68
CA GLY A 26 -34.26 -10.36 -22.64
C GLY A 26 -33.64 -11.70 -22.24
N VAL A 27 -33.24 -11.87 -21.00
CA VAL A 27 -32.78 -13.16 -20.46
C VAL A 27 -34.03 -14.02 -20.17
N ASP A 28 -34.07 -15.25 -20.66
CA ASP A 28 -35.15 -16.19 -20.34
C ASP A 28 -35.04 -16.63 -18.87
N SER A 29 -36.11 -16.40 -18.09
CA SER A 29 -36.16 -16.77 -16.66
C SER A 29 -35.88 -18.25 -16.41
N ASP A 30 -36.28 -19.12 -17.31
CA ASP A 30 -36.12 -20.58 -17.16
C ASP A 30 -34.66 -21.02 -17.34
N THR A 31 -33.79 -20.14 -17.85
CA THR A 31 -32.34 -20.38 -17.98
C THR A 31 -31.55 -19.94 -16.77
N ILE A 32 -32.16 -19.21 -15.83
CA ILE A 32 -31.51 -18.76 -14.61
C ILE A 32 -31.53 -19.88 -13.59
N ILE A 33 -30.41 -20.59 -13.47
CA ILE A 33 -30.24 -21.72 -12.53
C ILE A 33 -29.78 -21.32 -11.14
N TYR A 34 -29.20 -20.11 -10.99
CA TYR A 34 -28.73 -19.58 -9.71
C TYR A 34 -28.59 -18.07 -9.76
N SER A 35 -29.02 -17.40 -8.72
CA SER A 35 -28.83 -15.96 -8.51
C SER A 35 -28.35 -15.69 -7.10
N ALA A 36 -27.41 -14.75 -6.96
CA ALA A 36 -26.92 -14.28 -5.68
C ALA A 36 -26.63 -12.79 -5.71
N ALA A 37 -26.86 -12.12 -4.58
CA ALA A 37 -26.43 -10.76 -4.37
C ALA A 37 -25.29 -10.73 -3.36
N MET A 38 -24.21 -10.00 -3.66
CA MET A 38 -23.10 -9.77 -2.75
C MET A 38 -22.67 -8.31 -2.79
N THR A 39 -22.24 -7.79 -1.66
CA THR A 39 -21.64 -6.47 -1.59
C THR A 39 -20.12 -6.60 -1.73
N THR A 40 -19.55 -5.94 -2.71
CA THR A 40 -18.10 -5.88 -2.86
C THR A 40 -17.50 -4.91 -1.84
N GLN A 41 -16.30 -5.19 -1.37
CA GLN A 41 -15.58 -4.28 -0.49
C GLN A 41 -15.22 -2.98 -1.23
N SER A 42 -15.32 -1.86 -0.51
CA SER A 42 -14.96 -0.53 -1.03
C SER A 42 -13.45 -0.25 -0.87
N THR A 43 -12.60 -1.23 -1.21
CA THR A 43 -11.14 -1.14 -1.03
C THR A 43 -10.50 -0.08 -1.90
N THR A 44 -11.02 0.14 -3.10
CA THR A 44 -10.48 1.12 -4.06
C THR A 44 -10.45 2.53 -3.48
N LEU A 45 -11.50 2.96 -2.78
CA LEU A 45 -11.54 4.29 -2.17
C LEU A 45 -10.47 4.43 -1.07
N VAL A 46 -10.34 3.43 -0.21
CA VAL A 46 -9.32 3.40 0.85
C VAL A 46 -7.92 3.44 0.25
N LEU A 47 -7.63 2.57 -0.71
CA LEU A 47 -6.30 2.50 -1.35
C LEU A 47 -5.95 3.78 -2.11
N ASN A 48 -6.91 4.40 -2.80
CA ASN A 48 -6.70 5.68 -3.47
C ASN A 48 -6.45 6.81 -2.47
N THR A 49 -7.13 6.79 -1.33
CA THR A 49 -6.89 7.77 -0.25
C THR A 49 -5.48 7.62 0.32
N VAL A 50 -5.06 6.38 0.64
CA VAL A 50 -3.69 6.10 1.09
C VAL A 50 -2.67 6.59 0.07
N LYS A 51 -2.85 6.25 -1.21
CA LYS A 51 -1.98 6.73 -2.30
C LYS A 51 -1.91 8.25 -2.36
N SER A 52 -3.03 8.95 -2.21
CA SER A 52 -3.08 10.42 -2.24
C SER A 52 -2.37 11.03 -1.05
N VAL A 53 -2.56 10.49 0.15
CA VAL A 53 -1.86 10.94 1.38
C VAL A 53 -0.34 10.74 1.25
N MET A 54 0.09 9.58 0.72
CA MET A 54 1.51 9.32 0.46
C MET A 54 2.07 10.30 -0.57
N ALA A 55 1.37 10.51 -1.68
CA ALA A 55 1.81 11.43 -2.74
C ALA A 55 1.95 12.87 -2.24
N ALA A 56 1.09 13.31 -1.32
CA ALA A 56 1.18 14.64 -0.70
C ALA A 56 2.44 14.82 0.15
N GLY A 57 3.05 13.74 0.66
CA GLY A 57 4.30 13.77 1.40
C GLY A 57 5.57 13.80 0.53
N VAL A 58 5.48 13.46 -0.77
CA VAL A 58 6.64 13.36 -1.65
C VAL A 58 7.43 14.67 -1.77
N PRO A 59 6.84 15.86 -1.92
CA PRO A 59 7.59 17.11 -2.02
C PRO A 59 8.48 17.37 -0.80
N GLN A 60 7.99 17.09 0.41
CA GLN A 60 8.75 17.24 1.64
C GLN A 60 9.90 16.23 1.71
N MET A 61 9.69 14.99 1.27
CA MET A 61 10.73 13.97 1.20
C MET A 61 11.84 14.35 0.21
N VAL A 62 11.48 14.89 -0.94
CA VAL A 62 12.43 15.39 -1.95
C VAL A 62 13.23 16.57 -1.40
N ALA A 63 12.58 17.54 -0.78
CA ALA A 63 13.25 18.69 -0.17
C ALA A 63 14.21 18.26 0.96
N ALA A 64 13.81 17.30 1.79
CA ALA A 64 14.66 16.75 2.83
C ALA A 64 15.90 16.04 2.25
N ALA A 65 15.73 15.26 1.17
CA ALA A 65 16.85 14.59 0.50
C ALA A 65 17.83 15.60 -0.11
N GLN A 66 17.33 16.65 -0.76
CA GLN A 66 18.17 17.74 -1.30
C GLN A 66 18.91 18.52 -0.20
N ALA A 67 18.36 18.58 1.00
CA ALA A 67 18.99 19.17 2.17
C ALA A 67 19.98 18.21 2.91
N GLY A 68 20.26 17.04 2.34
CA GLY A 68 21.14 16.03 2.93
C GLY A 68 20.52 15.14 4.00
N ASN A 69 19.18 15.16 4.11
CA ASN A 69 18.41 14.31 5.02
C ASN A 69 17.46 13.38 4.23
N PRO A 70 17.98 12.41 3.47
CA PRO A 70 17.12 11.52 2.67
C PRO A 70 16.26 10.65 3.58
N ALA A 71 15.03 10.38 3.14
CA ALA A 71 14.12 9.48 3.82
C ALA A 71 14.63 8.03 3.84
N ILE A 72 15.52 7.68 2.91
CA ILE A 72 16.17 6.37 2.83
C ILE A 72 17.64 6.56 3.19
N GLY A 73 18.05 6.00 4.31
CA GLY A 73 19.47 5.83 4.63
C GLY A 73 20.06 4.70 3.79
N VAL A 74 21.05 5.00 2.96
CA VAL A 74 21.69 4.01 2.11
C VAL A 74 23.17 3.87 2.43
N GLN A 75 23.69 2.65 2.30
CA GLN A 75 25.08 2.32 2.46
C GLN A 75 25.51 1.48 1.27
N ASP A 76 26.46 2.00 0.50
CA ASP A 76 27.18 1.20 -0.48
C ASP A 76 28.03 0.16 0.27
N THR A 77 27.83 -1.10 -0.05
CA THR A 77 28.55 -2.20 0.61
C THR A 77 29.94 -2.44 0.02
N GLY A 78 30.24 -1.84 -1.12
CA GLY A 78 31.49 -2.07 -1.87
C GLY A 78 31.59 -3.46 -2.48
N ILE A 79 30.50 -4.25 -2.52
CA ILE A 79 30.47 -5.58 -3.13
C ILE A 79 29.41 -5.65 -4.22
N SER A 80 29.59 -6.58 -5.16
CA SER A 80 28.60 -6.85 -6.20
C SER A 80 27.56 -7.88 -5.78
N VAL A 81 26.47 -7.96 -6.53
CA VAL A 81 25.46 -9.01 -6.38
C VAL A 81 26.07 -10.40 -6.60
N ALA A 82 27.08 -10.53 -7.49
CA ALA A 82 27.82 -11.79 -7.65
C ALA A 82 28.47 -12.27 -6.35
N THR A 83 29.01 -11.35 -5.56
CA THR A 83 29.61 -11.66 -4.24
C THR A 83 28.54 -12.14 -3.26
N VAL A 84 27.38 -11.48 -3.22
CA VAL A 84 26.25 -11.88 -2.34
C VAL A 84 25.72 -13.25 -2.71
N LEU A 85 25.64 -13.57 -4.00
CA LEU A 85 25.11 -14.82 -4.53
C LEU A 85 26.20 -15.89 -4.77
N THR A 86 27.38 -15.75 -4.16
CA THR A 86 28.50 -16.71 -4.30
C THR A 86 28.02 -18.13 -4.02
N GLY A 87 28.29 -19.05 -4.94
CA GLY A 87 27.87 -20.45 -4.85
C GLY A 87 26.42 -20.74 -5.26
N MET A 88 25.62 -19.68 -5.55
CA MET A 88 24.22 -19.83 -5.99
C MET A 88 24.05 -19.60 -7.50
N ILE A 89 25.01 -18.95 -8.14
CA ILE A 89 24.99 -18.63 -9.57
C ILE A 89 26.01 -19.45 -10.33
N PRO A 90 25.71 -19.86 -11.59
CA PRO A 90 26.67 -20.48 -12.49
C PRO A 90 27.85 -19.56 -12.77
N ALA A 91 29.04 -20.16 -12.97
CA ALA A 91 30.28 -19.40 -13.14
C ALA A 91 30.28 -18.49 -14.40
N ASP A 92 29.61 -18.91 -15.44
CA ASP A 92 29.45 -18.15 -16.71
C ASP A 92 28.53 -16.91 -16.54
N LEU A 93 27.71 -16.86 -15.51
CA LEU A 93 26.85 -15.71 -15.18
C LEU A 93 27.48 -14.73 -14.18
N VAL A 94 28.62 -15.08 -13.57
CA VAL A 94 29.30 -14.20 -12.59
C VAL A 94 29.57 -12.80 -13.16
N PRO A 95 30.06 -12.61 -14.43
CA PRO A 95 30.26 -11.27 -14.97
C PRO A 95 28.98 -10.44 -15.03
N LEU A 96 27.84 -11.06 -15.36
CA LEU A 96 26.53 -10.41 -15.41
C LEU A 96 26.11 -9.88 -14.03
N TYR A 97 26.26 -10.68 -12.98
CA TYR A 97 25.90 -10.28 -11.62
C TYR A 97 26.95 -9.36 -10.96
N SER A 98 28.18 -9.35 -11.48
CA SER A 98 29.21 -8.38 -11.08
C SER A 98 28.90 -6.96 -11.57
N ALA A 99 28.08 -6.83 -12.61
CA ALA A 99 27.62 -5.55 -13.14
C ALA A 99 26.59 -4.83 -12.24
N ALA A 100 26.17 -5.45 -11.13
CA ALA A 100 25.24 -4.86 -10.18
C ALA A 100 25.94 -4.60 -8.83
N ASN A 101 26.17 -3.34 -8.49
CA ASN A 101 26.63 -2.94 -7.15
C ASN A 101 25.51 -3.21 -6.12
N TYR A 102 25.87 -3.79 -4.99
CA TYR A 102 24.92 -4.11 -3.93
C TYR A 102 24.92 -3.03 -2.86
N ILE A 103 23.75 -2.44 -2.63
CA ILE A 103 23.51 -1.36 -1.69
C ILE A 103 22.46 -1.83 -0.66
N ARG A 104 22.70 -1.55 0.60
CA ARG A 104 21.73 -1.77 1.67
C ARG A 104 21.21 -0.43 2.17
N GLY A 105 19.98 -0.45 2.68
CA GLY A 105 19.40 0.75 3.23
C GLY A 105 18.29 0.44 4.21
N SER A 106 17.79 1.50 4.82
CA SER A 106 16.61 1.46 5.66
C SER A 106 15.75 2.69 5.37
N VAL A 107 14.45 2.49 5.33
CA VAL A 107 13.45 3.55 5.21
C VAL A 107 12.45 3.44 6.36
N THR A 108 12.19 4.55 7.04
CA THR A 108 11.15 4.57 8.07
C THR A 108 9.82 4.90 7.43
N LEU A 109 8.88 3.95 7.51
CA LEU A 109 7.56 4.06 6.91
C LEU A 109 6.45 3.99 7.97
N PRO A 110 5.29 4.64 7.71
CA PRO A 110 4.11 4.45 8.55
C PRO A 110 3.60 3.01 8.41
N TYR A 111 3.32 2.40 9.53
CA TYR A 111 2.77 1.06 9.65
C TYR A 111 1.36 1.14 10.18
N TYR A 112 0.43 0.41 9.56
CA TYR A 112 -1.01 0.55 9.82
C TYR A 112 -1.65 -0.70 10.44
N SER A 113 -0.98 -1.85 10.38
CA SER A 113 -1.43 -3.07 11.06
C SER A 113 -1.05 -3.05 12.54
N GLY A 114 -1.58 -3.99 13.33
CA GLY A 114 -1.19 -4.14 14.71
C GLY A 114 0.31 -4.44 14.85
N VAL A 115 0.96 -3.78 15.81
CA VAL A 115 2.37 -4.01 16.12
C VAL A 115 2.47 -5.15 17.13
N PRO A 116 3.27 -6.21 16.88
CA PRO A 116 3.44 -7.28 17.84
C PRO A 116 4.01 -6.78 19.18
N SER A 117 3.45 -7.24 20.27
CA SER A 117 3.95 -7.00 21.63
C SER A 117 4.03 -8.30 22.40
N ALA A 118 4.60 -8.27 23.61
CA ALA A 118 4.62 -9.43 24.48
C ALA A 118 3.20 -9.89 24.87
N GLU A 119 2.28 -8.94 25.03
CA GLU A 119 0.88 -9.18 25.38
C GLU A 119 0.03 -9.60 24.20
N ASN A 120 0.35 -9.13 22.98
CA ASN A 120 -0.37 -9.46 21.75
C ASN A 120 0.62 -9.76 20.60
N PRO A 121 1.26 -10.92 20.59
CA PRO A 121 2.22 -11.28 19.54
C PRO A 121 1.58 -11.50 18.17
N LEU A 122 0.26 -11.72 18.13
CA LEU A 122 -0.51 -11.91 16.89
C LEU A 122 -1.22 -10.63 16.43
N ALA A 123 -0.88 -9.47 16.96
CA ALA A 123 -1.47 -8.20 16.56
C ALA A 123 -1.55 -8.01 15.03
N PRO A 124 -0.53 -8.32 14.21
CA PRO A 124 -0.61 -8.15 12.76
C PRO A 124 -1.71 -8.98 12.08
N VAL A 125 -2.20 -10.04 12.75
CA VAL A 125 -3.23 -10.95 12.23
C VAL A 125 -4.60 -10.66 12.85
N ASN A 126 -4.62 -10.22 14.10
CA ASN A 126 -5.84 -10.08 14.89
C ASN A 126 -6.37 -8.64 14.95
N ASP A 127 -5.49 -7.64 14.74
CA ASP A 127 -5.91 -6.25 14.76
C ASP A 127 -6.30 -5.77 13.36
N TRP A 128 -7.28 -4.87 13.33
CA TRP A 128 -7.74 -4.24 12.10
C TRP A 128 -7.05 -2.89 11.89
N TRP A 129 -6.94 -2.48 10.64
CA TRP A 129 -6.58 -1.11 10.33
C TRP A 129 -7.61 -0.16 10.90
N ARG A 130 -7.15 0.80 11.69
CA ARG A 130 -7.98 1.84 12.28
C ARG A 130 -8.00 3.07 11.40
N ALA A 131 -9.10 3.83 11.45
CA ALA A 131 -9.19 5.11 10.79
C ALA A 131 -8.67 6.22 11.71
N ARG A 132 -8.06 7.23 11.11
CA ARG A 132 -7.55 8.41 11.81
C ARG A 132 -8.67 9.35 12.25
N CYS A 133 -9.78 9.39 11.50
CA CYS A 133 -10.91 10.27 11.72
C CYS A 133 -12.16 9.48 12.07
N ASP A 134 -13.16 10.15 12.62
CA ASP A 134 -14.49 9.57 12.86
C ASP A 134 -15.18 9.23 11.53
N SER A 135 -16.07 8.24 11.58
CA SER A 135 -16.86 7.81 10.43
C SER A 135 -17.75 8.93 9.90
N GLY A 136 -17.64 9.26 8.61
CA GLY A 136 -18.53 10.23 7.97
C GLY A 136 -20.01 9.86 8.04
N ALA A 137 -20.33 8.56 8.10
CA ALA A 137 -21.71 8.12 8.30
C ALA A 137 -22.21 8.46 9.73
N THR A 138 -21.37 8.24 10.74
CA THR A 138 -21.68 8.60 12.14
C THR A 138 -21.78 10.11 12.30
N LEU A 139 -20.86 10.87 11.69
CA LEU A 139 -20.93 12.35 11.67
C LEU A 139 -22.21 12.87 11.03
N ALA A 140 -22.62 12.29 9.89
CA ALA A 140 -23.86 12.68 9.22
C ALA A 140 -25.09 12.38 10.09
N GLY A 141 -25.11 11.23 10.78
CA GLY A 141 -26.15 10.90 11.74
C GLY A 141 -26.23 11.89 12.91
N LEU A 142 -25.09 12.26 13.48
CA LEU A 142 -25.00 13.27 14.54
C LEU A 142 -25.48 14.65 14.05
N ALA A 143 -25.03 15.08 12.87
CA ALA A 143 -25.44 16.35 12.27
C ALA A 143 -26.94 16.42 12.01
N ALA A 144 -27.55 15.31 11.59
CA ALA A 144 -29.00 15.23 11.39
C ALA A 144 -29.77 15.28 12.69
N ALA A 145 -29.27 14.66 13.77
CA ALA A 145 -29.93 14.63 15.08
C ALA A 145 -29.72 15.93 15.87
N ASN A 146 -28.51 16.48 15.87
CA ASN A 146 -28.16 17.69 16.61
C ASN A 146 -26.98 18.40 15.95
N PRO A 147 -27.22 19.29 14.96
CA PRO A 147 -26.13 20.01 14.25
C PRO A 147 -25.24 20.84 15.19
N ALA A 148 -25.80 21.33 16.30
CA ALA A 148 -25.08 22.16 17.27
C ALA A 148 -24.08 21.34 18.12
N ALA A 149 -24.16 20.02 18.11
CA ALA A 149 -23.23 19.16 18.82
C ALA A 149 -21.84 19.09 18.13
N ILE A 150 -21.76 19.45 16.84
CA ILE A 150 -20.49 19.43 16.11
C ILE A 150 -19.84 20.81 16.22
N PRO A 151 -18.68 20.95 16.88
CA PRO A 151 -17.97 22.21 17.00
C PRO A 151 -17.62 22.80 15.62
N ALA A 152 -17.72 24.13 15.47
CA ALA A 152 -17.53 24.82 14.19
C ALA A 152 -16.08 24.83 13.70
N GLY A 153 -15.09 24.81 14.59
CA GLY A 153 -13.66 24.84 14.27
C GLY A 153 -12.93 23.57 14.66
N PRO A 154 -11.63 23.44 14.32
CA PRO A 154 -10.81 22.33 14.73
C PRO A 154 -10.63 22.33 16.25
N LEU A 155 -10.70 21.15 16.86
CA LEU A 155 -10.48 20.94 18.28
C LEU A 155 -8.98 20.81 18.61
N ASP A 156 -8.23 20.22 17.71
CA ASP A 156 -6.79 20.03 17.78
C ASP A 156 -6.20 19.86 16.37
N GLU A 157 -4.91 19.52 16.28
CA GLU A 157 -4.20 19.33 15.01
C GLU A 157 -4.80 18.16 14.19
N ASN A 158 -5.17 17.05 14.87
CA ASN A 158 -5.73 15.90 14.19
C ASN A 158 -7.14 16.17 13.66
N ASP A 159 -7.97 16.87 14.42
CA ASP A 159 -9.29 17.31 13.93
C ASP A 159 -9.13 18.28 12.74
N GLY A 160 -8.18 19.22 12.81
CA GLY A 160 -7.84 20.11 11.70
C GLY A 160 -7.41 19.34 10.44
N PHE A 161 -6.61 18.29 10.60
CA PHE A 161 -6.26 17.39 9.51
C PHE A 161 -7.49 16.68 8.94
N CYS A 162 -8.36 16.11 9.77
CA CYS A 162 -9.59 15.44 9.34
C CYS A 162 -10.53 16.37 8.58
N MET A 163 -10.63 17.63 9.00
CA MET A 163 -11.45 18.65 8.35
C MET A 163 -11.03 18.91 6.89
N ASN A 164 -9.75 18.77 6.54
CA ASN A 164 -9.30 18.89 5.15
C ASN A 164 -9.89 17.82 4.21
N PHE A 165 -10.41 16.74 4.79
CA PHE A 165 -11.05 15.63 4.06
C PHE A 165 -12.58 15.61 4.27
N GLY A 166 -13.15 16.65 4.86
CA GLY A 166 -14.58 16.71 5.18
C GLY A 166 -15.00 15.79 6.33
N LEU A 167 -14.05 15.36 7.15
CA LEU A 167 -14.25 14.51 8.33
C LEU A 167 -13.93 15.28 9.61
N ARG A 168 -14.09 14.66 10.74
CA ARG A 168 -13.78 15.22 12.07
C ARG A 168 -13.03 14.20 12.92
N ASP A 169 -12.33 14.68 13.92
CA ASP A 169 -11.93 13.92 15.10
C ASP A 169 -12.54 14.57 16.35
N LEU A 170 -13.65 14.01 16.82
CA LEU A 170 -14.37 14.53 17.96
C LEU A 170 -14.03 13.79 19.27
N SER A 171 -13.03 12.90 19.27
CA SER A 171 -12.70 12.04 20.42
C SER A 171 -12.36 12.82 21.70
N SER A 172 -11.85 14.06 21.58
CA SER A 172 -11.53 14.92 22.73
C SER A 172 -12.75 15.50 23.44
N VAL A 173 -13.92 15.54 22.78
CA VAL A 173 -15.17 16.10 23.35
C VAL A 173 -16.29 15.08 23.40
N MET A 174 -16.33 14.12 22.48
CA MET A 174 -17.32 13.04 22.46
C MET A 174 -16.79 11.86 21.62
N ALA A 175 -16.88 10.66 22.15
CA ALA A 175 -16.49 9.44 21.43
C ALA A 175 -17.67 8.93 20.60
N ILE A 176 -17.85 9.46 19.37
CA ILE A 176 -18.96 9.06 18.48
C ILE A 176 -18.66 7.82 17.65
N ASP A 177 -17.39 7.56 17.36
CA ASP A 177 -16.90 6.36 16.66
C ASP A 177 -15.75 5.74 17.46
N THR A 178 -16.11 4.93 18.47
CA THR A 178 -15.14 4.33 19.39
C THR A 178 -14.28 3.26 18.73
N GLU A 179 -14.79 2.64 17.67
CA GLU A 179 -14.07 1.57 16.96
C GLU A 179 -13.15 2.13 15.87
N ARG A 180 -13.54 3.19 15.19
CA ARG A 180 -12.79 3.81 14.08
C ARG A 180 -12.22 2.79 13.08
N ASN A 181 -13.03 1.83 12.69
CA ASN A 181 -12.61 0.89 11.66
C ASN A 181 -12.45 1.60 10.32
N LEU A 182 -11.39 1.23 9.58
CA LEU A 182 -11.13 1.81 8.27
C LEU A 182 -12.21 1.37 7.27
N THR A 183 -12.96 2.34 6.74
CA THR A 183 -14.08 2.10 5.81
C THR A 183 -14.12 3.17 4.72
N LYS A 184 -15.03 3.04 3.77
CA LYS A 184 -15.29 4.09 2.77
C LYS A 184 -15.79 5.42 3.36
N PHE A 185 -16.29 5.41 4.59
CA PHE A 185 -16.81 6.60 5.28
C PHE A 185 -15.74 7.30 6.13
N ASN A 186 -14.61 6.64 6.36
CA ASN A 186 -13.42 7.16 7.02
C ASN A 186 -12.17 6.46 6.45
N PRO A 187 -11.79 6.77 5.19
CA PRO A 187 -10.81 5.99 4.43
C PRO A 187 -9.35 6.32 4.77
N ILE A 188 -9.10 7.19 5.74
CA ILE A 188 -7.75 7.63 6.11
C ILE A 188 -7.24 6.74 7.24
N PRO A 189 -6.20 5.91 7.01
CA PRO A 189 -5.69 5.03 8.05
C PRO A 189 -4.95 5.79 9.15
N ALA A 190 -5.13 5.34 10.38
CA ALA A 190 -4.31 5.77 11.50
C ALA A 190 -2.98 5.01 11.50
N THR A 191 -1.87 5.72 11.65
CA THR A 191 -0.55 5.11 11.79
C THR A 191 -0.43 4.45 13.16
N SER A 192 -0.19 3.15 13.18
CA SER A 192 0.04 2.38 14.42
C SER A 192 1.46 2.59 14.95
N ALA A 193 2.44 2.66 14.04
CA ALA A 193 3.83 2.92 14.35
C ALA A 193 4.59 3.46 13.13
N MET A 194 5.74 4.08 13.38
CA MET A 194 6.75 4.34 12.36
C MET A 194 7.81 3.25 12.46
N LEU A 195 7.92 2.40 11.44
CA LEU A 195 8.84 1.26 11.47
C LEU A 195 9.96 1.41 10.43
N PRO A 196 11.21 1.12 10.82
CA PRO A 196 12.31 1.02 9.87
C PRO A 196 12.15 -0.27 9.06
N ILE A 197 12.14 -0.13 7.75
CA ILE A 197 12.06 -1.24 6.80
C ILE A 197 13.40 -1.36 6.09
N ASP A 198 14.02 -2.52 6.19
CA ASP A 198 15.24 -2.81 5.45
C ASP A 198 14.96 -2.93 3.97
N VAL A 199 15.73 -2.18 3.18
CA VAL A 199 15.69 -2.23 1.72
C VAL A 199 17.03 -2.67 1.18
N GLN A 200 17.01 -3.34 0.05
CA GLN A 200 18.19 -3.61 -0.77
C GLN A 200 17.99 -2.98 -2.13
N MET A 201 19.08 -2.47 -2.68
CA MET A 201 19.09 -1.80 -3.97
C MET A 201 20.32 -2.24 -4.75
N THR A 202 20.27 -2.07 -6.05
CA THR A 202 21.42 -2.26 -6.92
C THR A 202 21.51 -1.08 -7.87
N THR A 203 22.73 -0.74 -8.26
CA THR A 203 23.01 0.22 -9.32
C THR A 203 23.97 -0.42 -10.34
N PRO A 204 23.92 -0.06 -11.63
CA PRO A 204 24.88 -0.53 -12.60
C PRO A 204 26.30 -0.15 -12.20
N ASP A 205 27.21 -1.12 -12.27
CA ASP A 205 28.66 -0.88 -12.30
C ASP A 205 29.13 -0.86 -13.76
N LEU A 206 29.40 0.31 -14.29
CA LEU A 206 29.75 0.49 -15.71
C LEU A 206 31.05 -0.23 -16.10
N ALA A 207 31.98 -0.42 -15.14
CA ALA A 207 33.23 -1.14 -15.39
C ALA A 207 33.00 -2.64 -15.68
N TRP A 208 31.92 -3.20 -15.10
CA TRP A 208 31.51 -4.57 -15.35
C TRP A 208 30.38 -4.69 -16.38
N ALA A 209 29.43 -3.76 -16.41
CA ALA A 209 28.31 -3.79 -17.34
C ALA A 209 28.74 -3.62 -18.78
N ASN A 210 29.64 -2.67 -19.06
CA ASN A 210 30.03 -2.36 -20.43
C ASN A 210 30.82 -3.47 -21.15
N PRO A 211 31.77 -4.19 -20.53
CA PRO A 211 32.35 -5.38 -21.11
C PRO A 211 31.35 -6.48 -21.45
N VAL A 212 30.36 -6.72 -20.56
CA VAL A 212 29.28 -7.70 -20.79
C VAL A 212 28.45 -7.27 -22.00
N ARG A 213 28.05 -6.00 -22.08
CA ARG A 213 27.32 -5.44 -23.22
C ARG A 213 28.07 -5.54 -24.52
N ALA A 214 29.38 -5.22 -24.50
CA ALA A 214 30.23 -5.34 -25.67
C ALA A 214 30.29 -6.77 -26.20
N SER A 215 30.33 -7.77 -25.31
CA SER A 215 30.29 -9.19 -25.71
C SER A 215 28.97 -9.60 -26.38
N MET A 216 27.91 -8.86 -26.12
CA MET A 216 26.58 -9.04 -26.72
C MET A 216 26.34 -8.17 -27.95
N GLY A 217 27.32 -7.35 -28.36
CA GLY A 217 27.17 -6.40 -29.45
C GLY A 217 26.31 -5.19 -29.14
N LEU A 218 26.09 -4.88 -27.84
CA LEU A 218 25.31 -3.75 -27.39
C LEU A 218 26.19 -2.50 -27.16
N PRO A 219 25.68 -1.28 -27.36
CA PRO A 219 26.41 -0.05 -27.07
C PRO A 219 26.69 0.07 -25.56
N ALA A 220 27.74 0.80 -25.19
CA ALA A 220 28.06 1.08 -23.80
C ALA A 220 26.93 1.82 -23.09
N LEU A 221 26.74 1.54 -21.80
CA LEU A 221 25.90 2.34 -20.92
C LEU A 221 26.68 3.57 -20.45
N GLU A 222 25.95 4.65 -20.31
CA GLU A 222 26.40 5.87 -19.65
C GLU A 222 25.42 6.20 -18.54
N GLU A 223 25.90 6.76 -17.44
CA GLU A 223 25.00 7.20 -16.36
C GLU A 223 24.14 8.37 -16.83
N PRO A 224 22.80 8.25 -16.74
CA PRO A 224 21.92 9.32 -17.16
C PRO A 224 22.07 10.56 -16.26
N GLU A 225 21.99 11.77 -16.84
CA GLU A 225 22.12 13.05 -16.13
C GLU A 225 21.18 13.16 -14.90
N ASN A 226 20.00 12.56 -14.99
CA ASN A 226 19.00 12.58 -13.91
C ASN A 226 18.99 11.28 -13.07
N GLY A 227 20.07 10.51 -13.12
CA GLY A 227 20.20 9.20 -12.47
C GLY A 227 19.50 8.07 -13.22
N TRP A 228 19.68 6.86 -12.71
CA TRP A 228 19.12 5.65 -13.31
C TRP A 228 17.60 5.56 -13.15
N PRO A 229 16.88 4.99 -14.14
CA PRO A 229 15.47 4.61 -13.95
C PRO A 229 15.35 3.59 -12.82
N VAL A 230 14.32 3.72 -11.99
CA VAL A 230 14.12 2.85 -10.83
C VAL A 230 13.10 1.77 -11.15
N ALA A 231 13.49 0.50 -10.97
CA ALA A 231 12.60 -0.64 -10.97
C ALA A 231 12.41 -1.14 -9.53
N MET A 232 11.17 -1.18 -9.05
CA MET A 232 10.85 -1.72 -7.73
C MET A 232 10.39 -3.18 -7.87
N LEU A 233 11.15 -4.10 -7.26
CA LEU A 233 10.85 -5.52 -7.26
C LEU A 233 10.24 -5.91 -5.91
N VAL A 234 9.05 -6.49 -5.95
CA VAL A 234 8.33 -6.95 -4.75
C VAL A 234 8.21 -8.47 -4.81
N HIS A 235 8.69 -9.15 -3.77
CA HIS A 235 8.59 -10.60 -3.68
C HIS A 235 7.16 -11.07 -3.38
N GLY A 236 6.85 -12.32 -3.73
CA GLY A 236 5.56 -12.96 -3.43
C GLY A 236 5.44 -13.45 -1.98
N ILE A 237 4.28 -14.01 -1.65
CA ILE A 237 4.02 -14.66 -0.35
C ILE A 237 5.05 -15.78 -0.14
N THR A 238 5.53 -15.93 1.09
CA THR A 238 6.56 -16.92 1.51
C THR A 238 7.95 -16.72 0.91
N SER A 239 8.19 -15.59 0.23
CA SER A 239 9.48 -15.22 -0.34
C SER A 239 10.14 -14.10 0.48
N SER A 240 11.31 -13.65 0.05
CA SER A 240 12.05 -12.56 0.66
C SER A 240 12.67 -11.62 -0.38
N LYS A 241 13.13 -10.45 0.07
CA LYS A 241 13.78 -9.47 -0.83
C LYS A 241 15.04 -10.03 -1.50
N GLU A 242 15.74 -10.93 -0.84
CA GLU A 242 16.97 -11.55 -1.36
C GLU A 242 16.71 -12.37 -2.62
N GLN A 243 15.53 -12.96 -2.77
CA GLN A 243 15.15 -13.71 -3.96
C GLN A 243 14.94 -12.84 -5.20
N MET A 244 14.92 -11.52 -5.04
CA MET A 244 14.85 -10.58 -6.15
C MET A 244 16.24 -10.24 -6.73
N LEU A 245 17.32 -10.51 -6.01
CA LEU A 245 18.69 -10.20 -6.46
C LEU A 245 19.08 -10.83 -7.81
N PRO A 246 18.68 -12.06 -8.14
CA PRO A 246 19.01 -12.65 -9.44
C PRO A 246 18.50 -11.86 -10.64
N ILE A 247 17.43 -11.07 -10.48
CA ILE A 247 16.91 -10.23 -11.58
C ILE A 247 17.76 -8.97 -11.78
N THR A 248 18.41 -8.49 -10.72
CA THR A 248 19.10 -7.20 -10.74
C THR A 248 20.36 -7.20 -11.58
N GLY A 249 21.05 -8.34 -11.70
CA GLY A 249 22.20 -8.49 -12.62
C GLY A 249 21.81 -8.21 -14.07
N ILE A 250 20.65 -8.73 -14.49
CA ILE A 250 20.10 -8.47 -15.82
C ILE A 250 19.74 -6.99 -15.96
N LEU A 251 19.00 -6.42 -15.01
CA LEU A 251 18.59 -5.02 -15.05
C LEU A 251 19.77 -4.03 -15.04
N SER A 252 20.92 -4.44 -14.50
CA SER A 252 22.12 -3.59 -14.46
C SER A 252 22.92 -3.61 -15.76
N VAL A 253 22.58 -4.49 -16.70
CA VAL A 253 23.24 -4.61 -18.02
C VAL A 253 22.33 -4.09 -19.13
N PHE A 254 21.02 -4.14 -18.98
CA PHE A 254 20.03 -3.75 -20.00
C PHE A 254 19.27 -2.50 -19.64
#